data_a42e59785ecc038afe0a3a536bd358c1
#
_entry.id   a42e59785ecc038afe0a3a536bd358c1
#
_cell.length_a   1.000
_cell.length_b   1.000
_cell.length_c   1.000
_cell.angle_alpha   90.00
_cell.angle_beta   90.00
_cell.angle_gamma   90.00
#
_symmetry.space_group_name_H-M   'P 1'
#
loop_
_entity.id
_entity.type
_entity.pdbx_description
1 polymer ?
#
loop_
_entity_poly.entity_id
_entity_poly.type
_entity_poly.pdbx_seq_one_letter_code
_entity_poly.pdbx_strand_id
1 'polypeptide(L)'
;MYIRFFKRLCDFCISLICSIIFLPIFIILIIVVKLDSKGPVFFRQERVGKDKKLFHILKFRTMKVDTPKEIPTCMLENPEQYITRVGKFLRKTSLDELPQIWNILAGQMSLIGPRPVIPREKELIAERDLYGANDIRPGLTGWAQINGRDEDSWKEKARLDGEYVQKMSFSFDVKCFFKTIVAVLKREGMVEGTAGQSKNKEETHQTDER
;
A
#
# COMPACT_ATOMS: atom_id res chain seq x y z
N MET A 1 6.59 -10.50 23.98
CA MET A 1 7.83 -11.05 23.37
C MET A 1 7.74 -11.05 21.85
N TYR A 2 6.64 -11.57 21.24
CA TYR A 2 6.47 -11.61 19.77
C TYR A 2 6.69 -10.26 19.09
N ILE A 3 5.94 -9.22 19.49
CA ILE A 3 5.92 -7.88 18.86
C ILE A 3 7.31 -7.21 18.88
N ARG A 4 8.08 -7.37 19.95
CA ARG A 4 9.35 -6.66 20.14
C ARG A 4 10.53 -7.29 19.39
N PHE A 5 10.57 -8.61 19.28
CA PHE A 5 11.73 -9.33 18.74
C PHE A 5 11.37 -10.30 17.62
N PHE A 6 10.49 -11.29 17.88
CA PHE A 6 10.23 -12.36 16.93
C PHE A 6 9.61 -11.88 15.62
N LYS A 7 8.67 -10.94 15.69
CA LYS A 7 8.06 -10.36 14.49
C LYS A 7 9.12 -9.76 13.57
N ARG A 8 10.05 -8.97 14.12
CA ARG A 8 11.13 -8.35 13.32
C ARG A 8 12.07 -9.39 12.73
N LEU A 9 12.40 -10.43 13.49
CA LEU A 9 13.24 -11.53 13.00
C LEU A 9 12.56 -12.27 11.85
N CYS A 10 11.27 -12.62 12.00
CA CYS A 10 10.47 -13.23 10.92
C CYS A 10 10.40 -12.34 9.68
N ASP A 11 10.08 -11.05 9.84
CA ASP A 11 10.05 -10.09 8.74
C ASP A 11 11.39 -10.05 7.99
N PHE A 12 12.50 -10.00 8.71
CA PHE A 12 13.83 -9.95 8.13
C PHE A 12 14.18 -11.25 7.39
N CYS A 13 14.02 -12.40 8.05
CA CYS A 13 14.37 -13.71 7.46
C CYS A 13 13.51 -14.00 6.21
N ILE A 14 12.20 -13.80 6.28
CA ILE A 14 11.31 -14.03 5.14
C ILE A 14 11.67 -13.08 4.00
N SER A 15 11.88 -11.78 4.28
CA SER A 15 12.23 -10.81 3.24
C SER A 15 13.59 -11.08 2.62
N LEU A 16 14.57 -11.59 3.39
CA LEU A 16 15.89 -11.98 2.87
C LEU A 16 15.75 -13.18 1.92
N ILE A 17 15.02 -14.20 2.34
CA ILE A 17 14.76 -15.39 1.51
C ILE A 17 14.01 -14.98 0.23
N CYS A 18 12.95 -14.18 0.34
CA CYS A 18 12.22 -13.68 -0.81
C CYS A 18 13.08 -12.82 -1.75
N SER A 19 14.00 -12.00 -1.21
CA SER A 19 14.92 -11.20 -2.04
C SER A 19 15.85 -12.07 -2.87
N ILE A 20 16.31 -13.20 -2.32
CA ILE A 20 17.18 -14.16 -3.03
C ILE A 20 16.38 -14.93 -4.08
N ILE A 21 15.23 -15.48 -3.70
CA ILE A 21 14.37 -16.27 -4.60
C ILE A 21 13.86 -15.43 -5.77
N PHE A 22 13.44 -14.21 -5.51
CA PHE A 22 12.89 -13.32 -6.55
C PHE A 22 13.96 -12.51 -7.30
N LEU A 23 15.25 -12.69 -7.01
CA LEU A 23 16.34 -11.97 -7.70
C LEU A 23 16.26 -12.07 -9.23
N PRO A 24 16.03 -13.25 -9.85
CA PRO A 24 15.88 -13.34 -11.30
C PRO A 24 14.69 -12.50 -11.81
N ILE A 25 13.58 -12.52 -11.08
CA ILE A 25 12.38 -11.74 -11.42
C ILE A 25 12.70 -10.24 -11.32
N PHE A 26 13.40 -9.80 -10.27
CA PHE A 26 13.83 -8.40 -10.13
C PHE A 26 14.66 -7.95 -11.34
N ILE A 27 15.63 -8.76 -11.78
CA ILE A 27 16.48 -8.43 -12.94
C ILE A 27 15.61 -8.28 -14.20
N ILE A 28 14.72 -9.22 -14.47
CA ILE A 28 13.80 -9.16 -15.61
C ILE A 28 12.95 -7.90 -15.55
N LEU A 29 12.33 -7.62 -14.41
CA LEU A 29 11.46 -6.43 -14.25
C LEU A 29 12.23 -5.13 -14.39
N ILE A 30 13.47 -5.04 -13.89
CA ILE A 30 14.34 -3.87 -14.07
C ILE A 30 14.55 -3.61 -15.57
N ILE A 31 14.89 -4.64 -16.33
CA ILE A 31 15.12 -4.52 -17.78
C ILE A 31 13.84 -4.11 -18.49
N VAL A 32 12.72 -4.79 -18.22
CA VAL A 32 11.43 -4.56 -18.88
C VAL A 32 10.90 -3.15 -18.59
N VAL A 33 10.96 -2.68 -17.34
CA VAL A 33 10.54 -1.30 -16.98
C VAL A 33 11.44 -0.25 -17.64
N LYS A 34 12.75 -0.54 -17.75
CA LYS A 34 13.70 0.38 -18.39
C LYS A 34 13.49 0.51 -19.89
N LEU A 35 13.12 -0.59 -20.56
CA LEU A 35 12.84 -0.61 -21.99
C LEU A 35 11.46 -0.03 -22.34
N ASP A 36 10.46 -0.18 -21.46
CA ASP A 36 9.08 0.27 -21.71
C ASP A 36 8.96 1.81 -21.74
N SER A 37 9.74 2.52 -20.89
CA SER A 37 9.68 3.98 -20.86
C SER A 37 10.97 4.62 -20.32
N LYS A 38 11.27 5.84 -20.79
CA LYS A 38 12.43 6.62 -20.33
C LYS A 38 12.30 6.99 -18.85
N GLY A 39 13.41 6.95 -18.09
CA GLY A 39 13.50 7.42 -16.71
C GLY A 39 13.99 6.35 -15.72
N PRO A 40 13.86 6.58 -14.38
CA PRO A 40 14.31 5.65 -13.36
C PRO A 40 13.43 4.41 -13.32
N VAL A 41 14.02 3.25 -12.95
CA VAL A 41 13.30 1.99 -12.82
C VAL A 41 12.39 1.99 -11.58
N PHE A 42 12.88 2.58 -10.50
CA PHE A 42 12.17 2.63 -9.23
C PHE A 42 11.47 3.96 -9.02
N PHE A 43 10.26 3.89 -8.54
CA PHE A 43 9.49 5.01 -7.99
C PHE A 43 9.71 5.06 -6.48
N ARG A 44 9.88 6.27 -5.96
CA ARG A 44 10.03 6.55 -4.53
C ARG A 44 8.99 7.57 -4.12
N GLN A 45 8.30 7.30 -3.02
CA GLN A 45 7.33 8.23 -2.45
C GLN A 45 7.44 8.24 -0.94
N GLU A 46 7.38 9.43 -0.37
CA GLU A 46 7.39 9.61 1.07
C GLU A 46 6.12 9.05 1.71
N ARG A 47 6.30 8.31 2.79
CA ARG A 47 5.25 7.67 3.56
C ARG A 47 5.49 7.82 5.05
N VAL A 48 4.41 7.76 5.81
CA VAL A 48 4.44 7.74 7.28
C VAL A 48 4.74 6.31 7.73
N GLY A 49 5.82 6.17 8.50
CA GLY A 49 6.26 4.93 9.11
C GLY A 49 6.00 4.88 10.60
N LYS A 50 6.69 3.94 11.27
CA LYS A 50 6.62 3.77 12.73
C LYS A 50 6.97 5.06 13.47
N ASP A 51 6.23 5.36 14.53
CA ASP A 51 6.38 6.57 15.36
C ASP A 51 6.28 7.86 14.51
N LYS A 52 5.51 7.79 13.43
CA LYS A 52 5.30 8.86 12.42
C LYS A 52 6.59 9.34 11.71
N LYS A 53 7.67 8.56 11.77
CA LYS A 53 8.91 8.83 11.05
C LYS A 53 8.71 8.63 9.56
N LEU A 54 9.11 9.61 8.77
CA LEU A 54 8.98 9.54 7.31
C LEU A 54 10.03 8.59 6.71
N PHE A 55 9.61 7.85 5.70
CA PHE A 55 10.50 7.00 4.91
C PHE A 55 10.05 6.98 3.45
N HIS A 56 10.91 6.51 2.56
CA HIS A 56 10.57 6.36 1.14
C HIS A 56 10.20 4.92 0.82
N ILE A 57 8.93 4.70 0.45
CA ILE A 57 8.50 3.42 -0.09
C ILE A 57 9.10 3.22 -1.49
N LEU A 58 9.53 2.00 -1.77
CA LEU A 58 10.08 1.61 -3.06
C LEU A 58 9.05 0.81 -3.87
N LYS A 59 8.86 1.20 -5.13
CA LYS A 59 8.04 0.44 -6.09
C LYS A 59 8.72 0.42 -7.45
N PHE A 60 8.38 -0.52 -8.31
CA PHE A 60 8.66 -0.35 -9.74
C PHE A 60 7.85 0.80 -10.29
N ARG A 61 8.44 1.57 -11.21
CA ARG A 61 7.73 2.63 -11.90
C ARG A 61 6.70 2.03 -12.85
N THR A 62 5.45 2.45 -12.69
CA THR A 62 4.31 2.03 -13.51
C THR A 62 3.73 3.19 -14.33
N MET A 63 4.20 4.42 -14.09
CA MET A 63 3.72 5.62 -14.78
C MET A 63 4.86 6.34 -15.47
N LYS A 64 4.54 7.11 -16.49
CA LYS A 64 5.49 7.95 -17.23
C LYS A 64 6.07 9.06 -16.33
N VAL A 65 7.24 9.57 -16.67
CA VAL A 65 7.94 10.59 -15.87
C VAL A 65 7.24 11.94 -15.88
N ASP A 66 6.50 12.23 -16.93
CA ASP A 66 5.71 13.46 -17.14
C ASP A 66 4.37 13.46 -16.38
N THR A 67 4.08 12.39 -15.65
CA THR A 67 2.90 12.32 -14.77
C THR A 67 2.98 13.40 -13.69
N PRO A 68 1.89 14.18 -13.45
CA PRO A 68 1.84 15.15 -12.37
C PRO A 68 2.10 14.48 -11.00
N LYS A 69 3.18 14.89 -10.33
CA LYS A 69 3.60 14.27 -9.05
C LYS A 69 2.77 14.74 -7.86
N GLU A 70 2.18 15.91 -7.99
CA GLU A 70 1.42 16.57 -6.93
C GLU A 70 0.00 15.99 -6.76
N ILE A 71 -0.51 15.31 -7.78
CA ILE A 71 -1.90 14.81 -7.83
C ILE A 71 -1.90 13.31 -7.58
N PRO A 72 -2.65 12.80 -6.59
CA PRO A 72 -2.88 11.36 -6.43
C PRO A 72 -3.46 10.73 -7.70
N THR A 73 -3.07 9.52 -8.03
CA THR A 73 -3.52 8.83 -9.26
C THR A 73 -5.06 8.77 -9.38
N CYS A 74 -5.77 8.64 -8.26
CA CYS A 74 -7.25 8.61 -8.21
C CYS A 74 -7.90 9.98 -8.51
N MET A 75 -7.13 11.07 -8.48
CA MET A 75 -7.60 12.43 -8.77
C MET A 75 -7.15 12.94 -10.15
N LEU A 76 -6.40 12.13 -10.91
CA LEU A 76 -5.99 12.48 -12.26
C LEU A 76 -7.18 12.34 -13.22
N GLU A 77 -7.38 13.35 -14.06
CA GLU A 77 -8.23 13.21 -15.24
C GLU A 77 -7.56 12.21 -16.20
N ASN A 78 -8.19 11.08 -16.50
CA ASN A 78 -7.65 10.03 -17.35
C ASN A 78 -6.29 9.44 -16.91
N PRO A 79 -6.20 8.83 -15.71
CA PRO A 79 -4.94 8.27 -15.19
C PRO A 79 -4.33 7.22 -16.11
N GLU A 80 -5.11 6.53 -16.93
CA GLU A 80 -4.67 5.48 -17.86
C GLU A 80 -3.67 5.97 -18.91
N GLN A 81 -3.74 7.24 -19.34
CA GLN A 81 -2.79 7.80 -20.33
C GLN A 81 -1.37 7.94 -19.79
N TYR A 82 -1.22 8.01 -18.48
CA TYR A 82 0.07 8.09 -17.81
C TYR A 82 0.63 6.72 -17.43
N ILE A 83 -0.21 5.67 -17.38
CA ILE A 83 0.24 4.32 -17.04
C ILE A 83 0.93 3.70 -18.26
N THR A 84 2.15 3.17 -18.06
CA THR A 84 2.90 2.49 -19.12
C THR A 84 2.28 1.11 -19.42
N ARG A 85 2.62 0.50 -20.56
CA ARG A 85 2.12 -0.84 -20.91
C ARG A 85 2.54 -1.89 -19.88
N VAL A 86 3.82 -1.89 -19.54
CA VAL A 86 4.37 -2.75 -18.50
C VAL A 86 3.79 -2.38 -17.13
N GLY A 87 3.62 -1.08 -16.87
CA GLY A 87 3.02 -0.57 -15.63
C GLY A 87 1.61 -1.11 -15.40
N LYS A 88 0.79 -1.23 -16.44
CA LYS A 88 -0.56 -1.82 -16.35
C LYS A 88 -0.49 -3.29 -15.91
N PHE A 89 0.42 -4.07 -16.49
CA PHE A 89 0.66 -5.46 -16.08
C PHE A 89 1.15 -5.56 -14.64
N LEU A 90 2.15 -4.74 -14.26
CA LEU A 90 2.72 -4.74 -12.90
C LEU A 90 1.67 -4.43 -11.84
N ARG A 91 0.82 -3.41 -12.05
CA ARG A 91 -0.29 -3.07 -11.15
C ARG A 91 -1.29 -4.21 -11.02
N LYS A 92 -1.71 -4.78 -12.16
CA LYS A 92 -2.66 -5.90 -12.18
C LYS A 92 -2.18 -7.14 -11.43
N THR A 93 -0.86 -7.33 -11.36
CA THR A 93 -0.23 -8.47 -10.68
C THR A 93 0.38 -8.10 -9.33
N SER A 94 0.29 -6.83 -8.90
CA SER A 94 0.94 -6.28 -7.72
C SER A 94 2.48 -6.48 -7.69
N LEU A 95 3.08 -6.78 -8.84
CA LEU A 95 4.53 -6.94 -8.96
C LEU A 95 5.28 -5.61 -8.83
N ASP A 96 4.60 -4.48 -9.03
CA ASP A 96 5.17 -3.16 -8.78
C ASP A 96 5.55 -2.95 -7.31
N GLU A 97 4.95 -3.67 -6.39
CA GLU A 97 5.21 -3.56 -4.95
C GLU A 97 6.36 -4.46 -4.45
N LEU A 98 6.89 -5.37 -5.28
CA LEU A 98 8.00 -6.25 -4.88
C LEU A 98 9.20 -5.52 -4.27
N PRO A 99 9.64 -4.32 -4.73
CA PRO A 99 10.77 -3.62 -4.12
C PRO A 99 10.55 -3.22 -2.66
N GLN A 100 9.32 -3.21 -2.14
CA GLN A 100 9.04 -2.96 -0.72
C GLN A 100 9.66 -4.02 0.20
N ILE A 101 10.01 -5.20 -0.32
CA ILE A 101 10.79 -6.21 0.41
C ILE A 101 12.08 -5.59 0.96
N TRP A 102 12.72 -4.68 0.23
CA TRP A 102 13.92 -3.97 0.69
C TRP A 102 13.62 -2.94 1.78
N ASN A 103 12.43 -2.32 1.78
CA ASN A 103 12.00 -1.48 2.91
C ASN A 103 11.80 -2.34 4.17
N ILE A 104 11.34 -3.60 4.03
CA ILE A 104 11.19 -4.52 5.16
C ILE A 104 12.57 -4.94 5.68
N LEU A 105 13.51 -5.30 4.80
CA LEU A 105 14.89 -5.61 5.18
C LEU A 105 15.57 -4.45 5.92
N ALA A 106 15.38 -3.23 5.43
CA ALA A 106 15.88 -2.00 6.06
C ALA A 106 15.21 -1.67 7.41
N GLY A 107 14.12 -2.37 7.78
CA GLY A 107 13.39 -2.14 9.03
C GLY A 107 12.41 -0.99 9.01
N GLN A 108 12.14 -0.41 7.86
CA GLN A 108 11.17 0.66 7.68
C GLN A 108 9.73 0.13 7.63
N MET A 109 9.55 -1.10 7.16
CA MET A 109 8.29 -1.80 7.01
C MET A 109 8.31 -3.19 7.67
N SER A 110 7.16 -3.82 7.74
CA SER A 110 6.87 -5.20 8.14
C SER A 110 6.14 -5.92 7.00
N LEU A 111 6.09 -7.24 7.00
CA LEU A 111 5.25 -8.00 6.08
C LEU A 111 3.76 -7.70 6.34
N ILE A 112 3.35 -7.73 7.61
CA ILE A 112 1.97 -7.50 8.03
C ILE A 112 1.94 -6.26 8.94
N GLY A 113 1.04 -5.33 8.66
CA GLY A 113 0.85 -4.09 9.43
C GLY A 113 -0.11 -3.12 8.76
N PRO A 114 -0.39 -1.96 9.36
CA PRO A 114 -1.16 -0.89 8.72
C PRO A 114 -0.54 -0.44 7.39
N ARG A 115 -1.36 -0.17 6.38
CA ARG A 115 -0.85 0.34 5.09
C ARG A 115 -0.09 1.66 5.28
N PRO A 116 1.11 1.83 4.69
CA PRO A 116 1.83 3.10 4.78
C PRO A 116 1.08 4.21 4.04
N VAL A 117 0.70 5.26 4.76
CA VAL A 117 -0.07 6.40 4.26
C VAL A 117 0.84 7.56 3.85
N ILE A 118 0.34 8.42 2.96
CA ILE A 118 1.06 9.65 2.60
C ILE A 118 0.88 10.71 3.70
N PRO A 119 1.86 11.63 3.91
CA PRO A 119 1.76 12.63 4.98
C PRO A 119 0.57 13.59 4.87
N ARG A 120 -0.08 13.65 3.70
CA ARG A 120 -1.27 14.49 3.47
C ARG A 120 -2.56 13.89 4.07
N GLU A 121 -2.60 12.59 4.36
CA GLU A 121 -3.76 11.90 4.96
C GLU A 121 -3.85 12.16 6.47
N LYS A 122 -3.90 13.45 6.84
CA LYS A 122 -3.81 13.91 8.25
C LYS A 122 -4.92 13.34 9.12
N GLU A 123 -6.15 13.25 8.60
CA GLU A 123 -7.30 12.73 9.32
C GLU A 123 -7.11 11.24 9.66
N LEU A 124 -6.64 10.44 8.71
CA LEU A 124 -6.35 9.02 8.93
C LEU A 124 -5.19 8.84 9.93
N ILE A 125 -4.15 9.67 9.82
CA ILE A 125 -3.00 9.62 10.73
C ILE A 125 -3.44 9.96 12.16
N ALA A 126 -4.25 11.02 12.33
CA ALA A 126 -4.75 11.43 13.64
C ALA A 126 -5.67 10.35 14.26
N GLU A 127 -6.56 9.75 13.47
CA GLU A 127 -7.43 8.68 13.96
C GLU A 127 -6.64 7.43 14.35
N ARG A 128 -5.59 7.08 13.62
CA ARG A 128 -4.70 5.96 13.94
C ARG A 128 -3.95 6.14 15.27
N ASP A 129 -3.69 7.40 15.70
CA ASP A 129 -3.09 7.68 17.01
C ASP A 129 -3.98 7.18 18.15
N LEU A 130 -5.32 7.26 17.99
CA LEU A 130 -6.27 6.77 19.02
C LEU A 130 -6.17 5.25 19.25
N TYR A 131 -5.68 4.52 18.26
CA TYR A 131 -5.56 3.05 18.28
C TYR A 131 -4.11 2.57 18.43
N GLY A 132 -3.11 3.46 18.52
CA GLY A 132 -1.69 3.10 18.52
C GLY A 132 -1.19 2.50 17.20
N ALA A 133 -1.91 2.69 16.09
CA ALA A 133 -1.54 2.09 14.81
C ALA A 133 -0.34 2.78 14.15
N ASN A 134 0.00 4.00 14.56
CA ASN A 134 1.21 4.70 14.13
C ASN A 134 2.46 4.30 14.93
N ASP A 135 2.32 3.57 16.04
CA ASP A 135 3.44 3.16 16.91
C ASP A 135 4.12 1.89 16.43
N ILE A 136 3.57 1.27 15.38
CA ILE A 136 4.11 0.05 14.78
C ILE A 136 4.58 0.29 13.33
N ARG A 137 5.37 -0.64 12.80
CA ARG A 137 5.81 -0.55 11.41
C ARG A 137 4.64 -0.75 10.45
N PRO A 138 4.52 0.06 9.40
CA PRO A 138 3.56 -0.18 8.34
C PRO A 138 3.87 -1.50 7.62
N GLY A 139 2.83 -2.15 7.11
CA GLY A 139 2.90 -3.44 6.43
C GLY A 139 2.90 -3.36 4.92
N LEU A 140 3.45 -4.39 4.27
CA LEU A 140 3.24 -4.64 2.85
C LEU A 140 1.77 -5.00 2.60
N THR A 141 1.19 -5.79 3.50
CA THR A 141 -0.25 -6.04 3.60
C THR A 141 -0.71 -5.89 5.05
N GLY A 142 -2.03 -5.85 5.30
CA GLY A 142 -2.57 -5.66 6.63
C GLY A 142 -4.04 -5.95 6.76
N TRP A 143 -4.52 -5.95 8.01
CA TRP A 143 -5.89 -6.32 8.35
C TRP A 143 -6.93 -5.42 7.66
N ALA A 144 -6.68 -4.10 7.60
CA ALA A 144 -7.54 -3.17 6.90
C ALA A 144 -7.57 -3.43 5.38
N GLN A 145 -6.44 -3.81 4.76
CA GLN A 145 -6.36 -4.08 3.32
C GLN A 145 -7.14 -5.33 2.89
N ILE A 146 -7.24 -6.35 3.77
CA ILE A 146 -7.91 -7.62 3.46
C ILE A 146 -9.36 -7.72 3.95
N ASN A 147 -9.82 -6.80 4.78
CA ASN A 147 -11.21 -6.78 5.28
C ASN A 147 -11.92 -5.45 4.97
N GLY A 148 -11.19 -4.38 4.69
CA GLY A 148 -11.72 -3.09 4.27
C GLY A 148 -11.93 -3.05 2.76
N ARG A 149 -12.82 -2.15 2.32
CA ARG A 149 -12.97 -1.79 0.91
C ARG A 149 -12.23 -0.49 0.63
N ASP A 150 -11.84 -0.26 -0.62
CA ASP A 150 -11.19 1.00 -1.01
C ASP A 150 -12.10 2.22 -0.74
N GLU A 151 -13.42 2.03 -0.77
CA GLU A 151 -14.44 3.03 -0.49
C GLU A 151 -14.64 3.30 1.01
N ASP A 152 -14.04 2.51 1.91
CA ASP A 152 -14.20 2.67 3.35
C ASP A 152 -13.65 4.04 3.80
N SER A 153 -14.39 4.64 4.72
CA SER A 153 -13.99 5.90 5.34
C SER A 153 -12.63 5.76 6.04
N TRP A 154 -11.90 6.86 6.18
CA TRP A 154 -10.65 6.88 6.93
C TRP A 154 -10.81 6.41 8.38
N LYS A 155 -11.99 6.62 8.99
CA LYS A 155 -12.31 6.11 10.34
C LYS A 155 -12.36 4.59 10.37
N GLU A 156 -13.03 3.97 9.40
CA GLU A 156 -13.11 2.52 9.33
C GLU A 156 -11.74 1.87 9.06
N LYS A 157 -10.93 2.48 8.19
CA LYS A 157 -9.54 2.05 7.97
C LYS A 157 -8.70 2.13 9.25
N ALA A 158 -8.81 3.24 10.00
CA ALA A 158 -8.11 3.38 11.28
C ALA A 158 -8.61 2.38 12.33
N ARG A 159 -9.91 2.12 12.40
CA ARG A 159 -10.51 1.11 13.30
C ARG A 159 -9.97 -0.29 13.02
N LEU A 160 -9.92 -0.69 11.74
CA LEU A 160 -9.38 -2.00 11.34
C LEU A 160 -7.87 -2.10 11.63
N ASP A 161 -7.11 -1.01 11.43
CA ASP A 161 -5.70 -0.96 11.80
C ASP A 161 -5.53 -1.08 13.33
N GLY A 162 -6.41 -0.46 14.12
CA GLY A 162 -6.47 -0.61 15.57
C GLY A 162 -6.81 -2.03 16.01
N GLU A 163 -7.74 -2.68 15.34
CA GLU A 163 -8.08 -4.10 15.57
C GLU A 163 -6.85 -4.99 15.34
N TYR A 164 -6.06 -4.71 14.30
CA TYR A 164 -4.79 -5.40 14.08
C TYR A 164 -3.82 -5.21 15.24
N VAL A 165 -3.63 -3.97 15.73
CA VAL A 165 -2.73 -3.67 16.86
C VAL A 165 -3.11 -4.49 18.09
N GLN A 166 -4.41 -4.57 18.42
CA GLN A 166 -4.90 -5.32 19.58
C GLN A 166 -4.69 -6.82 19.45
N LYS A 167 -4.86 -7.38 18.24
CA LYS A 167 -4.78 -8.82 17.96
C LYS A 167 -3.40 -9.29 17.50
N MET A 168 -2.42 -8.39 17.46
CA MET A 168 -1.09 -8.66 16.90
C MET A 168 -0.41 -9.84 17.63
N SER A 169 -0.26 -10.94 16.89
CA SER A 169 0.37 -12.18 17.33
C SER A 169 0.87 -12.95 16.10
N PHE A 170 1.73 -13.94 16.31
CA PHE A 170 2.22 -14.77 15.21
C PHE A 170 1.08 -15.45 14.44
N SER A 171 0.13 -16.03 15.15
CA SER A 171 -1.04 -16.70 14.52
C SER A 171 -1.91 -15.73 13.74
N PHE A 172 -2.06 -14.49 14.24
CA PHE A 172 -2.83 -13.47 13.55
C PHE A 172 -2.11 -12.96 12.29
N ASP A 173 -0.79 -12.81 12.34
CA ASP A 173 0.02 -12.46 11.16
C ASP A 173 -0.05 -13.55 10.09
N VAL A 174 0.03 -14.83 10.48
CA VAL A 174 -0.15 -15.98 9.57
C VAL A 174 -1.56 -15.96 8.95
N LYS A 175 -2.60 -15.68 9.74
CA LYS A 175 -3.98 -15.52 9.23
C LYS A 175 -4.07 -14.39 8.21
N CYS A 176 -3.47 -13.23 8.49
CA CYS A 176 -3.44 -12.10 7.55
C CYS A 176 -2.73 -12.48 6.26
N PHE A 177 -1.59 -13.19 6.35
CA PHE A 177 -0.84 -13.63 5.18
C PHE A 177 -1.67 -14.52 4.26
N PHE A 178 -2.32 -15.56 4.78
CA PHE A 178 -3.15 -16.43 3.96
C PHE A 178 -4.38 -15.73 3.40
N LYS A 179 -5.02 -14.86 4.16
CA LYS A 179 -6.12 -14.04 3.65
C LYS A 179 -5.67 -13.12 2.52
N THR A 180 -4.46 -12.55 2.60
CA THR A 180 -3.90 -11.73 1.51
C THR A 180 -3.74 -12.55 0.24
N ILE A 181 -3.20 -13.78 0.33
CA ILE A 181 -3.08 -14.66 -0.84
C ILE A 181 -4.46 -14.90 -1.48
N VAL A 182 -5.48 -15.20 -0.67
CA VAL A 182 -6.84 -15.40 -1.16
C VAL A 182 -7.40 -14.14 -1.81
N ALA A 183 -7.23 -12.96 -1.19
CA ALA A 183 -7.69 -11.68 -1.74
C ALA A 183 -7.04 -11.36 -3.09
N VAL A 184 -5.71 -11.55 -3.19
CA VAL A 184 -4.97 -11.35 -4.43
C VAL A 184 -5.42 -12.31 -5.54
N LEU A 185 -5.62 -13.60 -5.22
CA LEU A 185 -6.09 -14.61 -6.18
C LEU A 185 -7.53 -14.33 -6.65
N LYS A 186 -8.40 -13.89 -5.76
CA LYS A 186 -9.78 -13.53 -6.09
C LYS A 186 -9.90 -12.15 -6.73
N ARG A 187 -8.83 -11.34 -6.72
CA ARG A 187 -8.84 -9.93 -7.15
C ARG A 187 -9.86 -9.08 -6.40
N GLU A 188 -10.21 -9.46 -5.17
CA GLU A 188 -11.09 -8.69 -4.30
C GLU A 188 -10.34 -7.45 -3.78
N GLY A 189 -10.91 -6.25 -3.97
CA GLY A 189 -10.37 -5.00 -3.42
C GLY A 189 -9.36 -4.26 -4.29
N MET A 190 -9.04 -4.71 -5.50
CA MET A 190 -8.25 -3.92 -6.45
C MET A 190 -9.17 -3.08 -7.36
N VAL A 191 -9.59 -1.93 -6.87
CA VAL A 191 -10.19 -0.89 -7.73
C VAL A 191 -9.05 -0.04 -8.27
N GLU A 192 -8.60 -0.36 -9.49
CA GLU A 192 -7.73 0.52 -10.25
C GLU A 192 -8.51 1.79 -10.64
N GLY A 193 -8.28 2.88 -9.89
CA GLY A 193 -8.36 4.25 -10.42
C GLY A 193 -9.66 4.80 -11.01
N THR A 194 -10.84 4.16 -10.86
CA THR A 194 -12.06 4.61 -11.58
C THR A 194 -13.32 4.78 -10.71
N ALA A 195 -13.26 4.73 -9.40
CA ALA A 195 -14.46 4.81 -8.54
C ALA A 195 -14.46 6.01 -7.58
N GLY A 196 -14.09 7.19 -8.06
CA GLY A 196 -14.20 8.45 -7.29
C GLY A 196 -15.30 9.41 -7.77
N GLN A 197 -16.16 9.04 -8.71
CA GLN A 197 -17.08 10.00 -9.35
C GLN A 197 -18.56 9.71 -9.21
N SER A 198 -18.99 8.95 -8.24
CA SER A 198 -20.44 8.68 -8.15
C SER A 198 -20.99 8.68 -6.74
N LYS A 199 -20.95 9.81 -6.01
CA LYS A 199 -21.86 10.07 -4.88
C LYS A 199 -21.87 11.50 -4.32
N ASN A 200 -21.30 12.50 -5.00
CA ASN A 200 -21.45 13.90 -4.56
C ASN A 200 -22.43 14.72 -5.42
N LYS A 201 -23.43 14.10 -6.04
CA LYS A 201 -24.44 14.80 -6.86
C LYS A 201 -25.89 14.74 -6.35
N GLU A 202 -26.15 14.16 -5.19
CA GLU A 202 -27.53 14.06 -4.68
C GLU A 202 -27.86 14.84 -3.39
N GLU A 203 -26.94 15.64 -2.84
CA GLU A 203 -27.27 16.47 -1.64
C GLU A 203 -27.35 17.98 -1.87
N THR A 204 -27.38 18.46 -3.13
CA THR A 204 -27.47 19.91 -3.41
C THR A 204 -28.75 20.33 -4.14
N HIS A 205 -29.83 19.56 -4.11
CA HIS A 205 -31.11 19.94 -4.71
C HIS A 205 -32.30 19.63 -3.81
N GLN A 206 -32.28 20.08 -2.55
CA GLN A 206 -33.50 20.11 -1.72
C GLN A 206 -33.45 21.18 -0.63
N THR A 207 -33.12 22.43 -0.97
CA THR A 207 -33.43 23.61 -0.12
C THR A 207 -33.58 24.85 -0.99
N ASP A 208 -34.60 24.85 -1.84
CA ASP A 208 -35.18 26.11 -2.35
C ASP A 208 -36.57 25.82 -2.90
N GLU A 209 -37.52 25.63 -1.99
CA GLU A 209 -38.96 25.83 -2.22
C GLU A 209 -39.71 25.69 -0.88
N ARG A 210 -39.69 26.78 -0.09
CA ARG A 210 -40.86 27.21 0.74
C ARG A 210 -40.59 28.57 1.40
#